data_89578ca879c56d36e28c76b57bf2c130
#
_entry.id   89578ca879c56d36e28c76b57bf2c130
#
_cell.length_a   1.000
_cell.length_b   1.000
_cell.length_c   1.000
_cell.angle_alpha   90.00
_cell.angle_beta   90.00
_cell.angle_gamma   90.00
#
_symmetry.space_group_name_H-M   'P 1'
#
loop_
_entity.id
_entity.type
_entity.pdbx_description
1 polymer ?
#
loop_
_entity_poly.entity_id
_entity_poly.type
_entity_poly.pdbx_seq_one_letter_code
_entity_poly.pdbx_strand_id
1 'polypeptide(L)'
;PHYRNLPKGWAAAPMQMLCSLVDGEKQSGVERINLDVKFLRGEREAKALSAGKYVAANTLLILVDGENSGEVFRTPVEGYQGSTFKQLTINDNMYTDYGLQVINLHRKTLRENKVGSAIPHLNKKLFKTIDVPIPPYEEQQRIVNAINEAFTILDVITENL
;
A
#
# COMPACT_ATOMS: atom_id res chain seq x y z
N PRO A 1 -9.03 -3.96 -16.86
CA PRO A 1 -9.78 -5.11 -17.30
C PRO A 1 -11.21 -5.02 -16.80
N HIS A 2 -12.15 -5.25 -17.71
CA HIS A 2 -13.54 -5.33 -17.29
C HIS A 2 -13.82 -6.77 -16.88
N TYR A 3 -14.10 -6.98 -15.62
CA TYR A 3 -14.53 -8.27 -15.10
C TYR A 3 -15.96 -8.52 -15.59
N ARG A 4 -16.08 -9.17 -16.75
CA ARG A 4 -17.38 -9.40 -17.38
C ARG A 4 -18.21 -10.50 -16.69
N ASN A 5 -17.55 -11.41 -15.97
CA ASN A 5 -18.17 -12.57 -15.34
C ASN A 5 -17.61 -12.75 -13.92
N LEU A 6 -18.11 -11.94 -12.98
CA LEU A 6 -17.79 -12.13 -11.57
C LEU A 6 -18.60 -13.31 -11.01
N PRO A 7 -18.04 -14.07 -10.06
CA PRO A 7 -18.81 -15.08 -9.34
C PRO A 7 -20.02 -14.47 -8.64
N LYS A 8 -21.04 -15.28 -8.41
CA LYS A 8 -22.23 -14.85 -7.69
C LYS A 8 -21.86 -14.32 -6.30
N GLY A 9 -22.42 -13.18 -5.93
CA GLY A 9 -22.14 -12.53 -4.65
C GLY A 9 -20.93 -11.59 -4.66
N TRP A 10 -20.18 -11.53 -5.77
CA TRP A 10 -19.11 -10.59 -5.95
C TRP A 10 -19.63 -9.28 -6.55
N ALA A 11 -18.96 -8.18 -6.20
CA ALA A 11 -19.17 -6.87 -6.82
C ALA A 11 -17.88 -6.38 -7.45
N ALA A 12 -17.93 -5.28 -8.16
CA ALA A 12 -16.75 -4.57 -8.64
C ALA A 12 -16.90 -3.08 -8.38
N ALA A 13 -15.81 -2.42 -8.03
CA ALA A 13 -15.78 -0.98 -7.84
C ALA A 13 -14.40 -0.44 -8.18
N PRO A 14 -14.29 0.84 -8.60
CA PRO A 14 -12.99 1.46 -8.80
C PRO A 14 -12.27 1.66 -7.46
N MET A 15 -10.95 1.62 -7.50
CA MET A 15 -10.09 1.74 -6.30
C MET A 15 -10.44 2.98 -5.46
N GLN A 16 -10.78 4.10 -6.09
CA GLN A 16 -11.14 5.34 -5.38
C GLN A 16 -12.35 5.22 -4.46
N MET A 17 -13.20 4.20 -4.64
CA MET A 17 -14.32 3.93 -3.74
C MET A 17 -13.93 3.07 -2.55
N LEU A 18 -12.76 2.43 -2.58
CA LEU A 18 -12.33 1.45 -1.58
C LEU A 18 -11.22 2.01 -0.68
N CYS A 19 -10.48 2.99 -1.15
CA CYS A 19 -9.39 3.59 -0.41
C CYS A 19 -9.18 5.05 -0.81
N SER A 20 -8.42 5.75 0.02
CA SER A 20 -8.01 7.14 -0.23
C SER A 20 -6.55 7.35 0.14
N LEU A 21 -5.95 8.36 -0.49
CA LEU A 21 -4.59 8.82 -0.19
C LEU A 21 -4.72 10.13 0.58
N VAL A 22 -4.16 10.17 1.78
CA VAL A 22 -4.25 11.35 2.65
C VAL A 22 -2.88 11.72 3.20
N ASP A 23 -2.73 12.97 3.62
CA ASP A 23 -1.56 13.43 4.34
C ASP A 23 -1.78 13.34 5.84
N GLY A 24 -0.68 13.16 6.58
CA GLY A 24 -0.69 13.28 8.02
C GLY A 24 -0.82 14.74 8.48
N GLU A 25 -1.23 14.92 9.72
CA GLU A 25 -1.27 16.23 10.35
C GLU A 25 0.14 16.74 10.63
N LYS A 26 0.42 17.99 10.26
CA LYS A 26 1.71 18.62 10.54
C LYS A 26 1.88 18.87 12.03
N GLN A 27 3.00 18.42 12.56
CA GLN A 27 3.39 18.62 13.96
C GLN A 27 4.83 19.12 14.04
N SER A 28 5.12 19.86 15.11
CA SER A 28 6.46 20.34 15.42
C SER A 28 6.70 20.34 16.93
N GLY A 29 7.97 20.36 17.34
CA GLY A 29 8.34 20.42 18.75
C GLY A 29 8.38 19.08 19.49
N VAL A 30 8.04 17.99 18.82
CA VAL A 30 8.16 16.63 19.35
C VAL A 30 9.08 15.84 18.44
N GLU A 31 10.13 15.26 19.00
CA GLU A 31 11.02 14.38 18.23
C GLU A 31 10.35 13.05 17.94
N ARG A 32 10.36 12.65 16.67
CA ARG A 32 9.85 11.36 16.20
C ARG A 32 10.74 10.78 15.12
N ILE A 33 10.63 9.48 14.92
CA ILE A 33 11.38 8.76 13.89
C ILE A 33 10.93 9.22 12.50
N ASN A 34 11.90 9.46 11.62
CA ASN A 34 11.65 9.68 10.21
C ASN A 34 11.29 8.34 9.53
N LEU A 35 10.04 8.17 9.17
CA LEU A 35 9.53 6.98 8.51
C LEU A 35 9.70 7.10 6.98
N ASP A 36 10.93 7.16 6.54
CA ASP A 36 11.23 7.17 5.11
C ASP A 36 11.45 5.75 4.55
N VAL A 37 11.61 5.67 3.23
CA VAL A 37 11.76 4.38 2.52
C VAL A 37 12.94 3.57 3.05
N LYS A 38 14.09 4.20 3.26
CA LYS A 38 15.30 3.49 3.72
C LYS A 38 15.11 2.88 5.10
N PHE A 39 14.52 3.64 6.01
CA PHE A 39 14.19 3.12 7.34
C PHE A 39 13.18 1.97 7.26
N LEU A 40 12.10 2.14 6.50
CA LEU A 40 11.05 1.13 6.38
C LEU A 40 11.51 -0.16 5.68
N ARG A 41 12.54 -0.06 4.82
CA ARG A 41 13.19 -1.23 4.22
C ARG A 41 14.28 -1.87 5.09
N GLY A 42 14.59 -1.29 6.25
CA GLY A 42 15.67 -1.76 7.10
C GLY A 42 17.07 -1.43 6.57
N GLU A 43 17.18 -0.51 5.63
CA GLU A 43 18.45 -0.12 5.00
C GLU A 43 19.18 0.98 5.80
N ARG A 44 18.54 1.57 6.76
CA ARG A 44 19.09 2.65 7.59
C ARG A 44 18.52 2.58 9.00
N GLU A 45 19.34 2.97 9.97
CA GLU A 45 18.90 3.11 11.35
C GLU A 45 17.89 4.25 11.54
N ALA A 46 17.18 4.22 12.65
CA ALA A 46 16.22 5.25 13.00
C ALA A 46 16.89 6.63 13.09
N LYS A 47 16.25 7.63 12.52
CA LYS A 47 16.69 9.02 12.54
C LYS A 47 15.56 9.88 13.08
N ALA A 48 15.86 10.73 14.05
CA ALA A 48 14.87 11.62 14.63
C ALA A 48 14.71 12.90 13.83
N LEU A 49 13.47 13.37 13.74
CA LEU A 49 13.11 14.69 13.21
C LEU A 49 12.30 15.43 14.27
N SER A 50 12.42 16.76 14.28
CA SER A 50 11.71 17.63 15.22
C SER A 50 10.36 18.13 14.68
N ALA A 51 10.06 17.87 13.39
CA ALA A 51 8.83 18.27 12.74
C ALA A 51 8.53 17.37 11.55
N GLY A 52 7.27 17.27 11.19
CA GLY A 52 6.81 16.54 10.02
C GLY A 52 5.31 16.26 10.08
N LYS A 53 4.85 15.37 9.20
CA LYS A 53 3.47 14.89 9.18
C LYS A 53 3.37 13.65 10.06
N TYR A 54 2.56 13.71 11.09
CA TYR A 54 2.41 12.62 12.05
C TYR A 54 1.78 11.37 11.43
N VAL A 55 2.33 10.22 11.80
CA VAL A 55 1.81 8.90 11.41
C VAL A 55 1.83 8.00 12.64
N ALA A 56 0.70 7.40 12.95
CA ALA A 56 0.60 6.38 14.00
C ALA A 56 1.29 5.09 13.57
N ALA A 57 1.65 4.25 14.53
CA ALA A 57 2.07 2.89 14.26
C ALA A 57 0.96 2.11 13.56
N ASN A 58 1.33 1.09 12.79
CA ASN A 58 0.40 0.23 12.05
C ASN A 58 -0.46 0.99 11.02
N THR A 59 0.10 2.03 10.44
CA THR A 59 -0.50 2.81 9.35
C THR A 59 0.09 2.38 8.02
N LEU A 60 -0.72 2.40 6.96
CA LEU A 60 -0.25 2.09 5.61
C LEU A 60 0.27 3.37 4.95
N LEU A 61 1.48 3.30 4.42
CA LEU A 61 2.09 4.36 3.62
C LEU A 61 2.31 3.84 2.20
N ILE A 62 1.89 4.61 1.21
CA ILE A 62 2.09 4.28 -0.20
C ILE A 62 3.09 5.25 -0.83
N LEU A 63 4.07 4.73 -1.54
CA LEU A 63 5.01 5.57 -2.30
C LEU A 63 4.28 6.24 -3.45
N VAL A 64 4.35 7.57 -3.47
CA VAL A 64 3.79 8.38 -4.55
C VAL A 64 4.87 9.04 -5.41
N ASP A 65 6.10 9.09 -4.94
CA ASP A 65 7.24 9.65 -5.66
C ASP A 65 8.37 8.62 -5.79
N GLY A 66 9.02 8.58 -6.94
CA GLY A 66 10.16 7.71 -7.22
C GLY A 66 9.82 6.50 -8.08
N GLU A 67 10.86 5.69 -8.35
CA GLU A 67 10.78 4.54 -9.26
C GLU A 67 9.82 3.43 -8.78
N ASN A 68 9.67 3.28 -7.46
CA ASN A 68 8.83 2.25 -6.87
C ASN A 68 7.46 2.77 -6.43
N SER A 69 6.95 3.81 -7.09
CA SER A 69 5.62 4.35 -6.82
C SER A 69 4.55 3.26 -6.86
N GLY A 70 3.69 3.25 -5.85
CA GLY A 70 2.68 2.21 -5.64
C GLY A 70 3.08 1.15 -4.61
N GLU A 71 4.33 1.11 -4.15
CA GLU A 71 4.76 0.21 -3.06
C GLU A 71 4.15 0.68 -1.74
N VAL A 72 3.61 -0.28 -0.98
CA VAL A 72 2.96 0.00 0.30
C VAL A 72 3.78 -0.58 1.45
N PHE A 73 3.94 0.21 2.50
CA PHE A 73 4.59 -0.18 3.75
C PHE A 73 3.61 -0.02 4.91
N ARG A 74 3.74 -0.89 5.91
CA ARG A 74 3.04 -0.74 7.18
C ARG A 74 4.04 -0.20 8.20
N THR A 75 3.70 0.89 8.89
CA THR A 75 4.59 1.51 9.86
C THR A 75 4.76 0.59 11.09
N PRO A 76 6.01 0.26 11.48
CA PRO A 76 6.26 -0.57 12.65
C PRO A 76 6.14 0.22 13.97
N VAL A 77 6.31 1.53 13.89
CA VAL A 77 6.27 2.48 15.02
C VAL A 77 5.62 3.77 14.55
N GLU A 78 5.22 4.63 15.48
CA GLU A 78 4.81 5.99 15.15
C GLU A 78 6.00 6.84 14.72
N GLY A 79 5.74 7.90 13.96
CA GLY A 79 6.78 8.80 13.51
C GLY A 79 6.27 9.91 12.63
N TYR A 80 7.18 10.47 11.84
CA TYR A 80 6.87 11.43 10.79
C TYR A 80 6.94 10.75 9.42
N GLN A 81 5.92 11.00 8.63
CA GLN A 81 5.78 10.46 7.27
C GLN A 81 6.95 10.93 6.39
N GLY A 82 7.61 9.99 5.72
CA GLY A 82 8.61 10.33 4.70
C GLY A 82 7.98 11.15 3.57
N SER A 83 8.75 12.07 3.00
CA SER A 83 8.24 13.04 2.02
C SER A 83 7.74 12.42 0.71
N THR A 84 8.13 11.19 0.42
CA THR A 84 7.73 10.46 -0.79
C THR A 84 6.46 9.66 -0.63
N PHE A 85 5.86 9.68 0.55
CA PHE A 85 4.67 8.91 0.91
C PHE A 85 3.39 9.73 0.98
N LYS A 86 2.26 9.04 0.80
CA LYS A 86 0.93 9.40 1.32
C LYS A 86 0.48 8.29 2.25
N GLN A 87 -0.43 8.60 3.17
CA GLN A 87 -1.10 7.58 3.96
C GLN A 87 -2.21 6.95 3.11
N LEU A 88 -2.26 5.62 3.13
CA LEU A 88 -3.29 4.85 2.45
C LEU A 88 -4.35 4.43 3.46
N THR A 89 -5.57 4.91 3.29
CA THR A 89 -6.71 4.52 4.11
C THR A 89 -7.61 3.60 3.31
N ILE A 90 -7.83 2.39 3.82
CA ILE A 90 -8.72 1.40 3.19
C ILE A 90 -10.03 1.36 3.96
N ASN A 91 -11.15 1.37 3.24
CA ASN A 91 -12.48 1.29 3.83
C ASN A 91 -12.64 0.10 4.77
N ASP A 92 -13.34 0.30 5.89
CA ASP A 92 -13.61 -0.75 6.88
C ASP A 92 -14.45 -1.91 6.31
N ASN A 93 -15.20 -1.67 5.23
CA ASN A 93 -15.95 -2.71 4.52
C ASN A 93 -15.06 -3.70 3.75
N MET A 94 -13.78 -3.35 3.59
CA MET A 94 -12.80 -4.20 2.93
C MET A 94 -11.92 -4.88 3.96
N TYR A 95 -11.58 -6.13 3.72
CA TYR A 95 -10.46 -6.76 4.43
C TYR A 95 -9.17 -6.11 3.93
N THR A 96 -8.47 -5.42 4.82
CA THR A 96 -7.31 -4.58 4.47
C THR A 96 -6.27 -5.33 3.64
N ASP A 97 -5.90 -6.54 4.05
CA ASP A 97 -4.88 -7.32 3.36
C ASP A 97 -5.33 -7.76 1.96
N TYR A 98 -6.63 -7.93 1.73
CA TYR A 98 -7.15 -8.16 0.39
C TYR A 98 -6.93 -6.93 -0.50
N GLY A 99 -7.25 -5.75 0.00
CA GLY A 99 -6.97 -4.50 -0.71
C GLY A 99 -5.50 -4.33 -1.06
N LEU A 100 -4.60 -4.68 -0.14
CA LEU A 100 -3.15 -4.67 -0.39
C LEU A 100 -2.75 -5.66 -1.46
N GLN A 101 -3.32 -6.86 -1.49
CA GLN A 101 -3.05 -7.84 -2.54
C GLN A 101 -3.48 -7.33 -3.92
N VAL A 102 -4.62 -6.65 -4.00
CA VAL A 102 -5.07 -6.04 -5.27
C VAL A 102 -4.09 -4.95 -5.72
N ILE A 103 -3.64 -4.08 -4.83
CA ILE A 103 -2.65 -3.06 -5.16
C ILE A 103 -1.35 -3.72 -5.64
N ASN A 104 -0.88 -4.74 -4.96
CA ASN A 104 0.33 -5.47 -5.35
C ASN A 104 0.20 -6.14 -6.72
N LEU A 105 -0.97 -6.65 -7.05
CA LEU A 105 -1.25 -7.22 -8.36
C LEU A 105 -1.05 -6.20 -9.49
N HIS A 106 -1.30 -4.92 -9.21
CA HIS A 106 -1.18 -3.83 -10.18
C HIS A 106 0.16 -3.07 -10.09
N ARG A 107 1.11 -3.54 -9.27
CA ARG A 107 2.40 -2.87 -9.07
C ARG A 107 3.17 -2.63 -10.36
N LYS A 108 3.23 -3.63 -11.23
CA LYS A 108 3.92 -3.52 -12.51
C LYS A 108 3.27 -2.44 -13.38
N THR A 109 1.95 -2.46 -13.52
CA THR A 109 1.21 -1.48 -14.30
C THR A 109 1.42 -0.06 -13.77
N LEU A 110 1.40 0.12 -12.45
CA LEU A 110 1.63 1.41 -11.82
C LEU A 110 3.06 1.92 -12.07
N ARG A 111 4.06 1.05 -12.01
CA ARG A 111 5.46 1.40 -12.29
C ARG A 111 5.68 1.80 -13.74
N GLU A 112 5.06 1.10 -14.67
CA GLU A 112 5.20 1.34 -16.12
C GLU A 112 4.46 2.59 -16.59
N ASN A 113 3.51 3.11 -15.80
CA ASN A 113 2.66 4.25 -16.16
C ASN A 113 2.84 5.45 -15.22
N LYS A 114 4.00 5.58 -14.59
CA LYS A 114 4.34 6.76 -13.80
C LYS A 114 4.28 8.03 -14.65
N VAL A 115 4.00 9.15 -14.01
CA VAL A 115 3.94 10.48 -14.65
C VAL A 115 5.11 11.34 -14.17
N GLY A 116 5.47 12.35 -14.97
CA GLY A 116 6.58 13.25 -14.68
C GLY A 116 7.89 12.79 -15.31
N SER A 117 8.72 13.76 -15.75
CA SER A 117 9.97 13.50 -16.46
C SER A 117 11.22 13.54 -15.59
N ALA A 118 11.27 14.46 -14.63
CA ALA A 118 12.45 14.64 -13.77
C ALA A 118 12.39 13.72 -12.52
N ILE A 119 11.26 13.73 -11.83
CA ILE A 119 10.97 12.84 -10.72
C ILE A 119 9.70 12.09 -11.07
N PRO A 120 9.75 10.76 -11.23
CA PRO A 120 8.55 10.00 -11.53
C PRO A 120 7.58 9.99 -10.34
N HIS A 121 6.30 10.12 -10.65
CA HIS A 121 5.23 10.14 -9.65
C HIS A 121 4.20 9.04 -9.94
N LEU A 122 3.54 8.58 -8.90
CA LEU A 122 2.40 7.68 -9.04
C LEU A 122 1.33 8.32 -9.94
N ASN A 123 0.89 7.60 -10.96
CA ASN A 123 -0.26 8.01 -11.75
C ASN A 123 -1.54 7.83 -10.91
N LYS A 124 -1.92 8.87 -10.18
CA LYS A 124 -3.06 8.83 -9.27
C LYS A 124 -4.38 8.59 -9.98
N LYS A 125 -4.52 9.10 -11.20
CA LYS A 125 -5.72 8.86 -12.02
C LYS A 125 -5.85 7.39 -12.35
N LEU A 126 -4.76 6.76 -12.80
CA LEU A 126 -4.74 5.32 -13.08
C LEU A 126 -5.04 4.51 -11.81
N PHE A 127 -4.39 4.85 -10.69
CA PHE A 127 -4.62 4.19 -9.41
C PHE A 127 -6.10 4.24 -8.98
N LYS A 128 -6.71 5.41 -9.07
CA LYS A 128 -8.10 5.64 -8.69
C LYS A 128 -9.10 4.85 -9.54
N THR A 129 -8.75 4.58 -10.79
CA THR A 129 -9.63 3.91 -11.76
C THR A 129 -9.37 2.42 -11.91
N ILE A 130 -8.47 1.83 -11.13
CA ILE A 130 -8.27 0.38 -11.10
C ILE A 130 -9.60 -0.29 -10.72
N ASP A 131 -10.08 -1.19 -11.56
CA ASP A 131 -11.26 -2.00 -11.25
C ASP A 131 -10.89 -3.08 -10.24
N VAL A 132 -11.60 -3.13 -9.12
CA VAL A 132 -11.36 -4.08 -8.05
C VAL A 132 -12.51 -5.06 -7.96
N PRO A 133 -12.27 -6.37 -8.12
CA PRO A 133 -13.27 -7.39 -7.84
C PRO A 133 -13.40 -7.54 -6.33
N ILE A 134 -14.63 -7.51 -5.83
CA ILE A 134 -14.91 -7.48 -4.40
C ILE A 134 -15.75 -8.71 -4.02
N PRO A 135 -15.09 -9.77 -3.50
CA PRO A 135 -15.82 -10.90 -2.91
C PRO A 135 -16.47 -10.49 -1.59
N PRO A 136 -17.40 -11.30 -1.05
CA PRO A 136 -17.85 -11.14 0.31
C PRO A 136 -16.65 -11.09 1.29
N TYR A 137 -16.79 -10.35 2.38
CA TYR A 137 -15.70 -10.09 3.32
C TYR A 137 -14.96 -11.36 3.78
N GLU A 138 -15.73 -12.38 4.17
CA GLU A 138 -15.13 -13.65 4.62
C GLU A 138 -14.35 -14.37 3.51
N GLU A 139 -14.78 -14.22 2.27
CA GLU A 139 -14.06 -14.78 1.13
C GLU A 139 -12.78 -14.00 0.84
N GLN A 140 -12.78 -12.69 1.05
CA GLN A 140 -11.54 -11.89 1.00
C GLN A 140 -10.50 -12.44 1.98
N GLN A 141 -10.91 -12.75 3.20
CA GLN A 141 -10.03 -13.36 4.21
C GLN A 141 -9.50 -14.72 3.77
N ARG A 142 -10.36 -15.58 3.22
CA ARG A 142 -9.95 -16.90 2.72
C ARG A 142 -8.94 -16.79 1.59
N ILE A 143 -9.15 -15.86 0.67
CA ILE A 143 -8.23 -15.61 -0.46
C ILE A 143 -6.86 -15.17 0.06
N VAL A 144 -6.81 -14.22 0.97
CA VAL A 144 -5.55 -13.75 1.56
C VAL A 144 -4.83 -14.87 2.30
N ASN A 145 -5.56 -15.65 3.10
CA ASN A 145 -4.98 -16.79 3.82
C ASN A 145 -4.40 -17.83 2.85
N ALA A 146 -5.10 -18.12 1.74
CA ALA A 146 -4.62 -19.04 0.72
C ALA A 146 -3.36 -18.53 0.02
N ILE A 147 -3.28 -17.23 -0.27
CA ILE A 147 -2.10 -16.59 -0.86
C ILE A 147 -0.91 -16.69 0.09
N ASN A 148 -1.11 -16.33 1.36
CA ASN A 148 -0.05 -16.37 2.37
C ASN A 148 0.46 -17.80 2.60
N GLU A 149 -0.43 -18.79 2.62
CA GLU A 149 -0.07 -20.20 2.74
C GLU A 149 0.75 -20.66 1.53
N ALA A 150 0.36 -20.29 0.31
CA ALA A 150 1.09 -20.59 -0.90
C ALA A 150 2.51 -20.00 -0.88
N PHE A 151 2.67 -18.77 -0.46
CA PHE A 151 4.00 -18.15 -0.31
C PHE A 151 4.84 -18.84 0.76
N THR A 152 4.26 -19.23 1.88
CA THR A 152 4.96 -20.00 2.93
C THR A 152 5.48 -21.33 2.39
N ILE A 153 4.67 -22.05 1.62
CA ILE A 153 5.07 -23.30 0.97
C ILE A 153 6.21 -23.08 -0.02
N LEU A 154 6.13 -22.03 -0.84
CA LEU A 154 7.17 -21.67 -1.79
C LEU A 154 8.50 -21.33 -1.10
N ASP A 155 8.44 -20.59 0.01
CA ASP A 155 9.62 -20.25 0.80
C ASP A 155 10.31 -21.52 1.35
N VAL A 156 9.53 -22.45 1.88
CA VAL A 156 10.05 -23.74 2.37
C VAL A 156 10.73 -24.53 1.24
N ILE A 157 10.11 -24.59 0.07
CA ILE A 157 10.70 -25.27 -1.10
C ILE A 157 12.00 -24.59 -1.51
N THR A 158 12.03 -23.26 -1.56
CA THR A 158 13.22 -22.49 -1.94
C THR A 158 14.37 -22.68 -0.95
N GLU A 159 14.09 -22.72 0.35
CA GLU A 159 15.09 -22.97 1.39
C GLU A 159 15.73 -24.36 1.31
N ASN A 160 15.03 -25.34 0.74
CA ASN A 160 15.50 -26.72 0.61
C ASN A 160 16.16 -27.04 -0.74
N LEU A 161 16.29 -26.05 -1.62
CA LEU A 161 17.03 -26.18 -2.87
C LEU A 161 18.52 -25.91 -2.65
#